data_9880a6758453456d27d7f432ba3d4fc5
#
_entry.id   9880a6758453456d27d7f432ba3d4fc5
#
_cell.length_a   1.000
_cell.length_b   1.000
_cell.length_c   1.000
_cell.angle_alpha   90.00
_cell.angle_beta   90.00
_cell.angle_gamma   90.00
#
_symmetry.space_group_name_H-M   'P 1'
#
loop_
_entity.id
_entity.type
_entity.pdbx_description
1 polymer ?
#
loop_
_entity_poly.entity_id
_entity_poly.type
_entity_poly.pdbx_seq_one_letter_code
_entity_poly.pdbx_strand_id
1 'polypeptide(L)'
;MEVLRNLFEGYPNLWGGGVAHSVLILSLTIAFGIILAKIKVRGVSLGVTWILFVGIVFGHFNMNLDEHLLHFLKEFGLILFVYSIGLQVGPGFFSAFKKGGFTLNMLAMLVVVLGVTITIILHFTTGTPITTMVGILSGAVTNTPGLGAAQQANSDLNGIDAPEIALGYAVSYPLGVVGIILSLLALKYLLRINTAQEEKEAEVGLGHLQELTVRPISIEVRNDSVDGIRIKELRPLLNRKFVISRIKHREGGETELVNSETILHVGDIILVISTPIDVEAITIFFGKEIKMEWEQLNKELISRRILITKPELNGKTLSQLKIRNNFGANITRVNRSGVDLVASPQLQLQMGDRVTIVGSELAVAHAEKVLGNSMKRLNHPNLIPIFIGIALGCILGSLPFAFPGIPQPVKLGLAGGPLIVSILISRFGPKYKLITYTTMSANLMLREIGISIFLACVGLGAGEGFVDTVIHGGGYIWVGYGVIITILPLLITGLIGRYYCKLNYFTLIGVLAGSTTNPPALAYSNDLTSCDAPAVGYATVYPLTMFLRVLTAQILILSLG
;
A
#
# COMPACT_ATOMS: atom_id res chain seq x y z
N MET A 1 -43.30 3.61 21.40
CA MET A 1 -43.56 3.47 19.94
C MET A 1 -43.20 4.75 19.21
N GLU A 2 -43.69 5.91 19.61
CA GLU A 2 -43.41 7.21 18.96
C GLU A 2 -41.94 7.60 18.97
N VAL A 3 -41.23 7.38 20.09
CA VAL A 3 -39.78 7.63 20.18
C VAL A 3 -38.98 6.77 19.20
N LEU A 4 -39.31 5.48 19.06
CA LEU A 4 -38.68 4.60 18.10
C LEU A 4 -38.96 5.03 16.66
N ARG A 5 -40.21 5.41 16.37
CA ARG A 5 -40.60 5.91 15.06
C ARG A 5 -39.78 7.15 14.69
N ASN A 6 -39.71 8.14 15.59
CA ASN A 6 -38.96 9.38 15.38
C ASN A 6 -37.43 9.14 15.25
N LEU A 7 -36.87 8.06 15.85
CA LEU A 7 -35.50 7.69 15.66
C LEU A 7 -35.20 7.16 14.25
N PHE A 8 -36.17 6.51 13.59
CA PHE A 8 -36.02 6.00 12.24
C PHE A 8 -36.46 6.97 11.15
N GLU A 9 -37.53 7.71 11.38
CA GLU A 9 -38.12 8.68 10.42
C GLU A 9 -37.58 10.11 10.60
N GLY A 10 -36.85 10.37 11.70
CA GLY A 10 -36.40 11.71 12.10
C GLY A 10 -37.41 12.46 12.94
N TYR A 11 -36.92 13.37 13.78
CA TYR A 11 -37.73 14.24 14.62
C TYR A 11 -38.19 15.46 13.81
N PRO A 12 -39.48 15.66 13.57
CA PRO A 12 -39.97 16.70 12.65
C PRO A 12 -39.65 18.14 13.09
N ASN A 13 -39.37 18.34 14.39
CA ASN A 13 -39.06 19.66 14.96
C ASN A 13 -37.56 19.90 15.16
N LEU A 14 -36.69 18.95 14.79
CA LEU A 14 -35.23 19.06 14.93
C LEU A 14 -34.60 19.20 13.56
N TRP A 15 -33.55 20.06 13.50
CA TRP A 15 -32.76 20.21 12.30
C TRP A 15 -32.17 18.87 11.86
N GLY A 16 -32.32 18.51 10.60
CA GLY A 16 -31.86 17.26 10.03
C GLY A 16 -32.45 15.99 10.66
N GLY A 17 -33.67 16.06 11.20
CA GLY A 17 -34.27 14.93 11.91
C GLY A 17 -33.67 14.65 13.29
N GLY A 18 -32.65 15.42 13.70
CA GLY A 18 -31.96 15.31 14.97
C GLY A 18 -30.71 14.42 14.92
N VAL A 19 -29.74 14.74 15.75
CA VAL A 19 -28.44 14.04 15.82
C VAL A 19 -28.60 12.56 16.13
N ALA A 20 -29.53 12.18 17.01
CA ALA A 20 -29.74 10.79 17.38
C ALA A 20 -30.25 9.94 16.20
N HIS A 21 -31.15 10.48 15.38
CA HIS A 21 -31.60 9.87 14.13
C HIS A 21 -30.41 9.65 13.18
N SER A 22 -29.68 10.72 12.88
CA SER A 22 -28.56 10.68 11.93
C SER A 22 -27.45 9.69 12.35
N VAL A 23 -27.09 9.67 13.64
CA VAL A 23 -26.09 8.72 14.18
C VAL A 23 -26.61 7.29 14.12
N LEU A 24 -27.92 7.07 14.40
CA LEU A 24 -28.54 5.75 14.33
C LEU A 24 -28.49 5.19 12.90
N ILE A 25 -28.99 5.96 11.91
CA ILE A 25 -29.03 5.53 10.51
C ILE A 25 -27.62 5.25 9.99
N LEU A 26 -26.65 6.16 10.23
CA LEU A 26 -25.26 5.97 9.82
C LEU A 26 -24.66 4.72 10.47
N SER A 27 -24.86 4.53 11.78
CA SER A 27 -24.32 3.39 12.51
C SER A 27 -24.90 2.06 12.04
N LEU A 28 -26.22 2.01 11.78
CA LEU A 28 -26.88 0.81 11.25
C LEU A 28 -26.40 0.50 9.83
N THR A 29 -26.30 1.50 8.97
CA THR A 29 -25.77 1.34 7.61
C THR A 29 -24.37 0.71 7.63
N ILE A 30 -23.48 1.24 8.47
CA ILE A 30 -22.11 0.72 8.61
C ILE A 30 -22.13 -0.69 9.22
N ALA A 31 -22.89 -0.91 10.31
CA ALA A 31 -22.92 -2.20 11.00
C ALA A 31 -23.44 -3.33 10.11
N PHE A 32 -24.58 -3.12 9.44
CA PHE A 32 -25.12 -4.11 8.50
C PHE A 32 -24.20 -4.34 7.30
N GLY A 33 -23.58 -3.28 6.77
CA GLY A 33 -22.61 -3.40 5.70
C GLY A 33 -21.40 -4.25 6.10
N ILE A 34 -20.84 -4.05 7.32
CA ILE A 34 -19.73 -4.85 7.84
C ILE A 34 -20.15 -6.31 8.10
N ILE A 35 -21.39 -6.55 8.56
CA ILE A 35 -21.91 -7.91 8.75
C ILE A 35 -21.98 -8.61 7.39
N LEU A 36 -22.53 -7.97 6.36
CA LEU A 36 -22.61 -8.51 5.01
C LEU A 36 -21.21 -8.68 4.37
N ALA A 37 -20.25 -7.83 4.72
CA ALA A 37 -18.86 -7.94 4.26
C ALA A 37 -18.19 -9.27 4.67
N LYS A 38 -18.70 -9.96 5.70
CA LYS A 38 -18.21 -11.29 6.12
C LYS A 38 -18.70 -12.41 5.20
N ILE A 39 -19.71 -12.16 4.38
CA ILE A 39 -20.24 -13.15 3.44
C ILE A 39 -19.22 -13.35 2.31
N LYS A 40 -18.79 -14.59 2.13
CA LYS A 40 -17.91 -15.01 1.04
C LYS A 40 -18.65 -15.97 0.11
N VAL A 41 -18.72 -15.62 -1.17
CA VAL A 41 -19.27 -16.51 -2.19
C VAL A 41 -18.10 -17.11 -2.97
N ARG A 42 -17.90 -18.41 -2.85
CA ARG A 42 -16.75 -19.12 -3.44
C ARG A 42 -15.39 -18.50 -3.12
N GLY A 43 -15.21 -18.03 -1.85
CA GLY A 43 -13.99 -17.40 -1.37
C GLY A 43 -13.87 -15.90 -1.66
N VAL A 44 -14.72 -15.31 -2.51
CA VAL A 44 -14.71 -13.88 -2.85
C VAL A 44 -15.71 -13.12 -1.99
N SER A 45 -15.30 -11.97 -1.44
CA SER A 45 -16.16 -11.04 -0.71
C SER A 45 -16.09 -9.65 -1.35
N LEU A 46 -17.19 -8.91 -1.35
CA LEU A 46 -17.22 -7.49 -1.72
C LEU A 46 -16.63 -6.58 -0.63
N GLY A 47 -16.30 -7.15 0.54
CA GLY A 47 -15.68 -6.42 1.64
C GLY A 47 -16.53 -5.24 2.11
N VAL A 48 -15.85 -4.16 2.50
CA VAL A 48 -16.49 -2.93 3.02
C VAL A 48 -17.45 -2.26 2.03
N THR A 49 -17.39 -2.59 0.74
CA THR A 49 -18.32 -2.04 -0.27
C THR A 49 -19.78 -2.42 -0.01
N TRP A 50 -20.05 -3.47 0.77
CA TRP A 50 -21.40 -3.79 1.23
C TRP A 50 -22.06 -2.62 1.97
N ILE A 51 -21.28 -1.74 2.62
CA ILE A 51 -21.79 -0.55 3.29
C ILE A 51 -22.52 0.36 2.30
N LEU A 52 -21.96 0.54 1.09
CA LEU A 52 -22.60 1.31 0.01
C LEU A 52 -23.97 0.72 -0.35
N PHE A 53 -24.04 -0.62 -0.54
CA PHE A 53 -25.29 -1.28 -0.91
C PHE A 53 -26.36 -1.18 0.19
N VAL A 54 -25.96 -1.35 1.46
CA VAL A 54 -26.88 -1.12 2.59
C VAL A 54 -27.36 0.33 2.64
N GLY A 55 -26.45 1.29 2.39
CA GLY A 55 -26.79 2.70 2.27
C GLY A 55 -27.80 2.97 1.15
N ILE A 56 -27.62 2.37 -0.04
CA ILE A 56 -28.56 2.46 -1.16
C ILE A 56 -29.95 1.93 -0.75
N VAL A 57 -30.00 0.79 -0.07
CA VAL A 57 -31.26 0.21 0.41
C VAL A 57 -31.93 1.15 1.41
N PHE A 58 -31.21 1.68 2.39
CA PHE A 58 -31.76 2.60 3.39
C PHE A 58 -32.23 3.92 2.75
N GLY A 59 -31.44 4.50 1.84
CA GLY A 59 -31.80 5.69 1.09
C GLY A 59 -33.06 5.49 0.22
N HIS A 60 -33.21 4.31 -0.39
CA HIS A 60 -34.43 3.95 -1.14
C HIS A 60 -35.67 3.92 -0.27
N PHE A 61 -35.54 3.54 1.01
CA PHE A 61 -36.66 3.58 1.99
C PHE A 61 -36.77 4.94 2.70
N ASN A 62 -36.19 6.00 2.16
CA ASN A 62 -36.19 7.36 2.72
C ASN A 62 -35.62 7.49 4.13
N MET A 63 -34.72 6.57 4.53
CA MET A 63 -33.95 6.68 5.75
C MET A 63 -32.71 7.57 5.46
N ASN A 64 -32.94 8.84 5.18
CA ASN A 64 -31.92 9.77 4.74
C ASN A 64 -31.40 10.66 5.88
N LEU A 65 -30.16 11.10 5.79
CA LEU A 65 -29.59 12.14 6.63
C LEU A 65 -29.91 13.52 6.02
N ASP A 66 -29.80 14.56 6.87
CA ASP A 66 -29.78 15.93 6.36
C ASP A 66 -28.69 16.10 5.30
N GLU A 67 -28.99 16.82 4.22
CA GLU A 67 -28.12 16.97 3.05
C GLU A 67 -26.76 17.59 3.41
N HIS A 68 -26.75 18.63 4.27
CA HIS A 68 -25.51 19.28 4.70
C HIS A 68 -24.67 18.36 5.59
N LEU A 69 -25.31 17.61 6.48
CA LEU A 69 -24.65 16.65 7.34
C LEU A 69 -24.09 15.49 6.52
N LEU A 70 -24.85 14.98 5.57
CA LEU A 70 -24.45 13.92 4.65
C LEU A 70 -23.24 14.36 3.82
N HIS A 71 -23.26 15.57 3.26
CA HIS A 71 -22.15 16.13 2.50
C HIS A 71 -20.90 16.28 3.37
N PHE A 72 -21.02 16.87 4.57
CA PHE A 72 -19.88 17.03 5.49
C PHE A 72 -19.26 15.69 5.88
N LEU A 73 -20.08 14.69 6.26
CA LEU A 73 -19.60 13.37 6.67
C LEU A 73 -18.95 12.61 5.49
N LYS A 74 -19.52 12.74 4.28
CA LYS A 74 -18.95 12.18 3.06
C LYS A 74 -17.55 12.72 2.81
N GLU A 75 -17.38 14.04 2.82
CA GLU A 75 -16.09 14.69 2.59
C GLU A 75 -15.07 14.37 3.70
N PHE A 76 -15.49 14.45 4.96
CA PHE A 76 -14.62 14.13 6.10
C PHE A 76 -14.16 12.67 6.08
N GLY A 77 -15.09 11.74 5.78
CA GLY A 77 -14.77 10.32 5.61
C GLY A 77 -13.76 10.08 4.48
N LEU A 78 -13.96 10.76 3.33
CA LEU A 78 -13.05 10.70 2.20
C LEU A 78 -11.65 11.18 2.57
N ILE A 79 -11.54 12.33 3.24
CA ILE A 79 -10.25 12.90 3.67
C ILE A 79 -9.50 11.92 4.58
N LEU A 80 -10.16 11.39 5.62
CA LEU A 80 -9.55 10.42 6.54
C LEU A 80 -9.07 9.16 5.80
N PHE A 81 -9.89 8.65 4.91
CA PHE A 81 -9.62 7.47 4.11
C PHE A 81 -8.40 7.66 3.21
N VAL A 82 -8.41 8.72 2.40
CA VAL A 82 -7.36 9.00 1.42
C VAL A 82 -6.05 9.39 2.09
N TYR A 83 -6.10 10.17 3.17
CA TYR A 83 -4.92 10.53 3.96
C TYR A 83 -4.24 9.28 4.55
N SER A 84 -5.02 8.36 5.12
CA SER A 84 -4.51 7.10 5.66
C SER A 84 -3.85 6.22 4.60
N ILE A 85 -4.44 6.16 3.39
CA ILE A 85 -3.82 5.47 2.25
C ILE A 85 -2.48 6.10 1.90
N GLY A 86 -2.39 7.43 1.79
CA GLY A 86 -1.15 8.11 1.44
C GLY A 86 -0.04 7.89 2.47
N LEU A 87 -0.36 7.83 3.76
CA LEU A 87 0.59 7.44 4.81
C LEU A 87 1.11 6.01 4.63
N GLN A 88 0.25 5.08 4.24
CA GLN A 88 0.62 3.68 4.02
C GLN A 88 1.50 3.50 2.78
N VAL A 89 1.15 4.20 1.70
CA VAL A 89 1.77 4.08 0.38
C VAL A 89 3.09 4.86 0.28
N GLY A 90 3.21 5.99 1.00
CA GLY A 90 4.30 6.95 0.87
C GLY A 90 5.73 6.38 0.96
N PRO A 91 6.07 5.47 1.89
CA PRO A 91 7.41 4.90 1.97
C PRO A 91 7.80 4.10 0.72
N GLY A 92 6.84 3.39 0.11
CA GLY A 92 7.02 2.56 -1.08
C GLY A 92 6.97 3.34 -2.40
N PHE A 93 6.25 4.47 -2.45
CA PHE A 93 5.95 5.20 -3.67
C PHE A 93 7.19 5.51 -4.52
N PHE A 94 8.20 6.13 -3.93
CA PHE A 94 9.44 6.48 -4.65
C PHE A 94 10.37 5.29 -4.89
N SER A 95 10.30 4.25 -4.07
CA SER A 95 11.11 3.04 -4.25
C SER A 95 10.61 2.16 -5.39
N ALA A 96 9.32 2.24 -5.72
CA ALA A 96 8.68 1.53 -6.81
C ALA A 96 9.25 1.89 -8.21
N PHE A 97 9.91 3.05 -8.33
CA PHE A 97 10.55 3.50 -9.58
C PHE A 97 12.02 3.06 -9.73
N LYS A 98 12.60 2.33 -8.78
CA LYS A 98 13.97 1.81 -8.89
C LYS A 98 14.04 0.63 -9.88
N LYS A 99 15.29 0.22 -10.24
CA LYS A 99 15.53 -0.92 -11.15
C LYS A 99 14.71 -2.15 -10.73
N GLY A 100 14.03 -2.80 -11.67
CA GLY A 100 13.12 -3.94 -11.44
C GLY A 100 11.64 -3.54 -11.31
N GLY A 101 11.31 -2.46 -10.61
CA GLY A 101 9.92 -1.99 -10.48
C GLY A 101 9.40 -1.16 -11.66
N PHE A 102 10.31 -0.59 -12.47
CA PHE A 102 9.92 0.30 -13.58
C PHE A 102 9.02 -0.41 -14.61
N THR A 103 9.41 -1.60 -15.07
CA THR A 103 8.62 -2.38 -16.05
C THR A 103 7.24 -2.73 -15.50
N LEU A 104 7.16 -3.13 -14.22
CA LEU A 104 5.89 -3.47 -13.58
C LEU A 104 4.97 -2.24 -13.50
N ASN A 105 5.53 -1.09 -13.14
CA ASN A 105 4.79 0.17 -13.08
C ASN A 105 4.35 0.68 -14.46
N MET A 106 5.14 0.45 -15.51
CA MET A 106 4.73 0.76 -16.89
C MET A 106 3.54 -0.10 -17.34
N LEU A 107 3.53 -1.39 -17.00
CA LEU A 107 2.39 -2.27 -17.28
C LEU A 107 1.14 -1.83 -16.49
N ALA A 108 1.31 -1.47 -15.22
CA ALA A 108 0.20 -0.97 -14.43
C ALA A 108 -0.36 0.37 -14.97
N MET A 109 0.51 1.28 -15.40
CA MET A 109 0.11 2.51 -16.08
C MET A 109 -0.65 2.20 -17.38
N LEU A 110 -0.22 1.19 -18.14
CA LEU A 110 -0.92 0.76 -19.36
C LEU A 110 -2.36 0.30 -19.06
N VAL A 111 -2.57 -0.46 -17.96
CA VAL A 111 -3.94 -0.84 -17.53
C VAL A 111 -4.80 0.40 -17.25
N VAL A 112 -4.23 1.40 -16.56
CA VAL A 112 -4.95 2.64 -16.25
C VAL A 112 -5.29 3.40 -17.54
N VAL A 113 -4.31 3.60 -18.42
CA VAL A 113 -4.49 4.33 -19.69
C VAL A 113 -5.51 3.63 -20.58
N LEU A 114 -5.41 2.31 -20.75
CA LEU A 114 -6.38 1.55 -21.53
C LEU A 114 -7.80 1.65 -20.94
N GLY A 115 -7.94 1.54 -19.61
CA GLY A 115 -9.23 1.70 -18.94
C GLY A 115 -9.84 3.08 -19.18
N VAL A 116 -9.06 4.15 -19.04
CA VAL A 116 -9.48 5.52 -19.32
C VAL A 116 -9.84 5.70 -20.81
N THR A 117 -9.01 5.20 -21.73
CA THR A 117 -9.26 5.29 -23.18
C THR A 117 -10.57 4.58 -23.55
N ILE A 118 -10.82 3.37 -23.05
CA ILE A 118 -12.06 2.64 -23.30
C ILE A 118 -13.25 3.42 -22.73
N THR A 119 -13.13 4.00 -21.55
CA THR A 119 -14.17 4.82 -20.92
C THR A 119 -14.54 6.02 -21.80
N ILE A 120 -13.53 6.73 -22.32
CA ILE A 120 -13.73 7.87 -23.24
C ILE A 120 -14.39 7.41 -24.56
N ILE A 121 -13.92 6.30 -25.13
CA ILE A 121 -14.53 5.73 -26.35
C ILE A 121 -16.00 5.39 -26.11
N LEU A 122 -16.31 4.73 -25.00
CA LEU A 122 -17.70 4.38 -24.65
C LEU A 122 -18.54 5.64 -24.42
N HIS A 123 -18.02 6.66 -23.75
CA HIS A 123 -18.70 7.96 -23.59
C HIS A 123 -19.15 8.54 -24.92
N PHE A 124 -18.21 8.69 -25.88
CA PHE A 124 -18.52 9.29 -27.19
C PHE A 124 -19.35 8.41 -28.09
N THR A 125 -19.23 7.08 -28.01
CA THR A 125 -19.98 6.17 -28.87
C THR A 125 -21.40 5.90 -28.42
N THR A 126 -21.62 5.95 -27.09
CA THR A 126 -22.95 5.62 -26.51
C THR A 126 -23.75 6.84 -26.05
N GLY A 127 -23.09 8.00 -25.97
CA GLY A 127 -23.72 9.22 -25.44
C GLY A 127 -23.99 9.19 -23.93
N THR A 128 -23.48 8.18 -23.21
CA THR A 128 -23.64 8.11 -21.74
C THR A 128 -22.87 9.25 -21.07
N PRO A 129 -23.45 10.00 -20.13
CA PRO A 129 -22.79 11.11 -19.46
C PRO A 129 -21.44 10.70 -18.84
N ILE A 130 -20.47 11.60 -18.89
CA ILE A 130 -19.11 11.31 -18.38
C ILE A 130 -19.12 11.06 -16.87
N THR A 131 -20.01 11.71 -16.10
CA THR A 131 -20.24 11.49 -14.68
C THR A 131 -20.57 10.02 -14.41
N THR A 132 -21.56 9.48 -15.13
CA THR A 132 -21.90 8.05 -15.07
C THR A 132 -20.74 7.16 -15.47
N MET A 133 -20.05 7.49 -16.58
CA MET A 133 -18.94 6.69 -17.09
C MET A 133 -17.73 6.65 -16.14
N VAL A 134 -17.42 7.74 -15.45
CA VAL A 134 -16.36 7.75 -14.42
C VAL A 134 -16.76 6.94 -13.20
N GLY A 135 -18.04 6.94 -12.84
CA GLY A 135 -18.61 6.03 -11.84
C GLY A 135 -18.40 4.56 -12.24
N ILE A 136 -18.80 4.20 -13.47
CA ILE A 136 -18.62 2.85 -14.02
C ILE A 136 -17.14 2.46 -14.06
N LEU A 137 -16.25 3.34 -14.52
CA LEU A 137 -14.81 3.11 -14.52
C LEU A 137 -14.31 2.81 -13.10
N SER A 138 -14.66 3.64 -12.13
CA SER A 138 -14.21 3.49 -10.73
C SER A 138 -14.70 2.18 -10.12
N GLY A 139 -15.94 1.76 -10.42
CA GLY A 139 -16.51 0.49 -9.99
C GLY A 139 -15.84 -0.70 -10.69
N ALA A 140 -15.70 -0.65 -12.02
CA ALA A 140 -15.09 -1.70 -12.84
C ALA A 140 -13.66 -2.06 -12.42
N VAL A 141 -12.91 -1.08 -11.91
CA VAL A 141 -11.55 -1.27 -11.41
C VAL A 141 -11.47 -1.26 -9.88
N THR A 142 -12.60 -1.32 -9.21
CA THR A 142 -12.74 -1.41 -7.74
C THR A 142 -12.02 -0.29 -6.97
N ASN A 143 -11.96 0.91 -7.55
CA ASN A 143 -11.22 2.05 -6.98
C ASN A 143 -12.14 3.05 -6.27
N THR A 144 -12.39 2.84 -4.99
CA THR A 144 -13.20 3.75 -4.15
C THR A 144 -12.62 5.16 -4.00
N PRO A 145 -11.29 5.38 -3.87
CA PRO A 145 -10.74 6.73 -3.87
C PRO A 145 -11.00 7.50 -5.17
N GLY A 146 -11.01 6.82 -6.31
CA GLY A 146 -11.38 7.41 -7.60
C GLY A 146 -12.84 7.85 -7.65
N LEU A 147 -13.75 7.06 -7.05
CA LEU A 147 -15.15 7.46 -6.89
C LEU A 147 -15.26 8.78 -6.12
N GLY A 148 -14.61 8.86 -4.94
CA GLY A 148 -14.63 10.08 -4.12
C GLY A 148 -14.02 11.28 -4.84
N ALA A 149 -12.91 11.06 -5.55
CA ALA A 149 -12.25 12.09 -6.34
C ALA A 149 -13.12 12.63 -7.48
N ALA A 150 -13.89 11.75 -8.14
CA ALA A 150 -14.83 12.13 -9.19
C ALA A 150 -16.02 12.95 -8.64
N GLN A 151 -16.61 12.49 -7.53
CA GLN A 151 -17.70 13.21 -6.87
C GLN A 151 -17.28 14.60 -6.41
N GLN A 152 -16.11 14.70 -5.78
CA GLN A 152 -15.54 15.97 -5.35
C GLN A 152 -15.29 16.91 -6.53
N ALA A 153 -14.65 16.40 -7.62
CA ALA A 153 -14.40 17.21 -8.80
C ALA A 153 -15.68 17.72 -9.43
N ASN A 154 -16.75 16.92 -9.46
CA ASN A 154 -18.04 17.35 -9.97
C ASN A 154 -18.70 18.40 -9.05
N SER A 155 -18.68 18.20 -7.74
CA SER A 155 -19.21 19.18 -6.78
C SER A 155 -18.46 20.52 -6.84
N ASP A 156 -17.11 20.47 -6.99
CA ASP A 156 -16.29 21.68 -7.16
C ASP A 156 -16.56 22.41 -8.49
N LEU A 157 -16.90 21.67 -9.56
CA LEU A 157 -17.16 22.24 -10.89
C LEU A 157 -18.58 22.80 -11.01
N ASN A 158 -19.58 22.02 -10.61
CA ASN A 158 -20.98 22.26 -10.91
C ASN A 158 -21.76 22.80 -9.70
N GLY A 159 -21.17 22.76 -8.48
CA GLY A 159 -21.81 23.17 -7.23
C GLY A 159 -22.94 22.24 -6.76
N ILE A 160 -23.11 21.09 -7.42
CA ILE A 160 -24.13 20.08 -7.11
C ILE A 160 -23.51 18.68 -7.07
N ASP A 161 -24.08 17.82 -6.27
CA ASP A 161 -23.71 16.39 -6.27
C ASP A 161 -24.28 15.71 -7.53
N ALA A 162 -23.53 14.71 -8.03
CA ALA A 162 -23.93 13.85 -9.15
C ALA A 162 -24.14 12.41 -8.64
N PRO A 163 -25.36 12.04 -8.23
CA PRO A 163 -25.66 10.69 -7.73
C PRO A 163 -25.33 9.59 -8.74
N GLU A 164 -25.43 9.88 -10.03
CA GLU A 164 -25.14 8.95 -11.12
C GLU A 164 -23.68 8.45 -11.11
N ILE A 165 -22.73 9.18 -10.51
CA ILE A 165 -21.36 8.69 -10.30
C ILE A 165 -21.37 7.50 -9.34
N ALA A 166 -22.13 7.64 -8.23
CA ALA A 166 -22.27 6.56 -7.24
C ALA A 166 -23.07 5.37 -7.80
N LEU A 167 -24.11 5.65 -8.58
CA LEU A 167 -24.92 4.62 -9.25
C LEU A 167 -24.09 3.81 -10.23
N GLY A 168 -23.33 4.47 -11.10
CA GLY A 168 -22.40 3.81 -12.05
C GLY A 168 -21.39 2.92 -11.33
N TYR A 169 -20.83 3.42 -10.22
CA TYR A 169 -19.93 2.65 -9.36
C TYR A 169 -20.61 1.41 -8.77
N ALA A 170 -21.78 1.58 -8.13
CA ALA A 170 -22.50 0.51 -7.47
C ALA A 170 -22.89 -0.62 -8.45
N VAL A 171 -23.35 -0.26 -9.64
CA VAL A 171 -23.77 -1.22 -10.67
C VAL A 171 -22.58 -2.01 -11.23
N SER A 172 -21.43 -1.38 -11.43
CA SER A 172 -20.25 -2.02 -12.06
C SER A 172 -19.32 -2.73 -11.08
N TYR A 173 -19.31 -2.35 -9.80
CA TYR A 173 -18.35 -2.87 -8.81
C TYR A 173 -18.42 -4.40 -8.58
N PRO A 174 -19.60 -5.03 -8.38
CA PRO A 174 -19.67 -6.46 -8.11
C PRO A 174 -19.06 -7.30 -9.25
N LEU A 175 -19.41 -6.94 -10.49
CA LEU A 175 -18.85 -7.60 -11.68
C LEU A 175 -17.41 -7.18 -11.95
N GLY A 176 -16.99 -5.99 -11.52
CA GLY A 176 -15.59 -5.59 -11.52
C GLY A 176 -14.73 -6.56 -10.70
N VAL A 177 -15.12 -6.85 -9.45
CA VAL A 177 -14.41 -7.82 -8.59
C VAL A 177 -14.33 -9.20 -9.24
N VAL A 178 -15.45 -9.72 -9.71
CA VAL A 178 -15.52 -11.03 -10.37
C VAL A 178 -14.76 -11.01 -11.70
N GLY A 179 -14.93 -9.97 -12.51
CA GLY A 179 -14.30 -9.81 -13.82
C GLY A 179 -12.76 -9.75 -13.74
N ILE A 180 -12.21 -9.11 -12.72
CA ILE A 180 -10.77 -9.11 -12.50
C ILE A 180 -10.28 -10.54 -12.25
N ILE A 181 -10.88 -11.28 -11.32
CA ILE A 181 -10.50 -12.68 -11.02
C ILE A 181 -10.66 -13.57 -12.26
N LEU A 182 -11.77 -13.42 -12.98
CA LEU A 182 -11.99 -14.16 -14.24
C LEU A 182 -10.95 -13.81 -15.31
N SER A 183 -10.48 -12.56 -15.38
CA SER A 183 -9.41 -12.16 -16.31
C SER A 183 -8.08 -12.84 -15.96
N LEU A 184 -7.73 -12.92 -14.65
CA LEU A 184 -6.53 -13.64 -14.21
C LEU A 184 -6.63 -15.13 -14.54
N LEU A 185 -7.81 -15.73 -14.33
CA LEU A 185 -8.07 -17.12 -14.68
C LEU A 185 -8.03 -17.34 -16.19
N ALA A 186 -8.66 -16.47 -16.99
CA ALA A 186 -8.64 -16.53 -18.45
C ALA A 186 -7.21 -16.48 -19.00
N LEU A 187 -6.35 -15.61 -18.46
CA LEU A 187 -4.93 -15.56 -18.81
C LEU A 187 -4.23 -16.88 -18.53
N LYS A 188 -4.53 -17.57 -17.41
CA LYS A 188 -3.97 -18.88 -17.09
C LYS A 188 -4.26 -19.90 -18.21
N TYR A 189 -5.53 -19.98 -18.61
CA TYR A 189 -5.95 -20.92 -19.65
C TYR A 189 -5.48 -20.52 -21.06
N LEU A 190 -5.60 -19.23 -21.40
CA LEU A 190 -5.19 -18.70 -22.71
C LEU A 190 -3.68 -18.91 -22.96
N LEU A 191 -2.87 -18.68 -21.93
CA LEU A 191 -1.41 -18.84 -22.00
C LEU A 191 -0.95 -20.25 -21.70
N ARG A 192 -1.86 -21.20 -21.44
CA ARG A 192 -1.58 -22.60 -21.10
C ARG A 192 -0.53 -22.74 -19.99
N ILE A 193 -0.68 -21.97 -18.92
CA ILE A 193 0.29 -21.88 -17.83
C ILE A 193 0.37 -23.19 -17.04
N ASN A 194 1.59 -23.73 -16.94
CA ASN A 194 1.90 -24.81 -16.01
C ASN A 194 2.32 -24.19 -14.66
N THR A 195 1.41 -24.19 -13.68
CA THR A 195 1.62 -23.55 -12.39
C THR A 195 2.83 -24.10 -11.62
N ALA A 196 3.10 -25.42 -11.71
CA ALA A 196 4.23 -26.03 -11.01
C ALA A 196 5.59 -25.59 -11.59
N GLN A 197 5.67 -25.38 -12.90
CA GLN A 197 6.87 -24.86 -13.54
C GLN A 197 7.06 -23.37 -13.24
N GLU A 198 5.99 -22.57 -13.36
CA GLU A 198 6.02 -21.14 -13.05
C GLU A 198 6.39 -20.88 -11.57
N GLU A 199 5.97 -21.73 -10.64
CA GLU A 199 6.32 -21.60 -9.24
C GLU A 199 7.82 -21.78 -9.00
N LYS A 200 8.43 -22.80 -9.64
CA LYS A 200 9.89 -22.99 -9.60
C LYS A 200 10.64 -21.83 -10.24
N GLU A 201 10.17 -21.33 -11.39
CA GLU A 201 10.75 -20.16 -12.06
C GLU A 201 10.55 -18.88 -11.23
N ALA A 202 9.41 -18.75 -10.53
CA ALA A 202 9.16 -17.63 -9.61
C ALA A 202 10.11 -17.65 -8.42
N GLU A 203 10.36 -18.80 -7.82
CA GLU A 203 11.31 -18.94 -6.72
C GLU A 203 12.74 -18.55 -7.15
N VAL A 204 13.15 -18.95 -8.35
CA VAL A 204 14.43 -18.56 -8.94
C VAL A 204 14.44 -17.09 -9.35
N GLY A 205 13.36 -16.60 -9.98
CA GLY A 205 13.19 -15.21 -10.43
C GLY A 205 12.97 -14.23 -9.29
N LEU A 206 12.34 -14.64 -8.18
CA LEU A 206 12.25 -13.87 -6.94
C LEU A 206 13.62 -13.56 -6.35
N GLY A 207 14.64 -14.37 -6.65
CA GLY A 207 16.02 -14.01 -6.36
C GLY A 207 16.40 -12.62 -6.93
N HIS A 208 15.81 -12.21 -8.05
CA HIS A 208 16.02 -10.89 -8.65
C HIS A 208 15.04 -9.79 -8.15
N LEU A 209 13.83 -10.14 -7.68
CA LEU A 209 12.86 -9.19 -7.13
C LEU A 209 12.91 -9.11 -5.59
N GLN A 210 13.39 -10.14 -4.91
CA GLN A 210 13.77 -10.12 -3.50
C GLN A 210 15.02 -9.26 -3.22
N GLU A 211 15.42 -8.44 -4.17
CA GLU A 211 16.49 -7.43 -4.05
C GLU A 211 16.34 -6.52 -2.82
N LEU A 212 15.20 -6.59 -2.12
CA LEU A 212 14.93 -5.80 -0.90
C LEU A 212 15.00 -6.61 0.40
N THR A 213 15.01 -7.96 0.35
CA THR A 213 15.16 -8.78 1.55
C THR A 213 16.63 -9.12 1.77
N VAL A 214 17.10 -8.70 2.92
CA VAL A 214 18.50 -8.93 3.35
C VAL A 214 18.66 -10.37 3.79
N ARG A 215 19.63 -11.10 3.21
CA ARG A 215 19.94 -12.47 3.62
C ARG A 215 21.32 -12.58 4.28
N PRO A 216 21.49 -13.48 5.26
CA PRO A 216 22.79 -13.86 5.79
C PRO A 216 23.45 -14.87 4.84
N ILE A 217 24.73 -14.69 4.58
CA ILE A 217 25.59 -15.63 3.86
C ILE A 217 26.87 -15.87 4.65
N SER A 218 27.36 -17.10 4.64
CA SER A 218 28.64 -17.44 5.23
C SER A 218 29.68 -17.57 4.13
N ILE A 219 30.79 -16.84 4.25
CA ILE A 219 31.86 -16.83 3.25
C ILE A 219 33.17 -17.21 3.91
N GLU A 220 33.87 -18.17 3.33
CA GLU A 220 35.28 -18.46 3.62
C GLU A 220 36.13 -17.49 2.84
N VAL A 221 36.96 -16.72 3.53
CA VAL A 221 37.88 -15.76 2.93
C VAL A 221 39.01 -16.50 2.21
N ARG A 222 39.12 -16.31 0.89
CA ARG A 222 40.12 -16.96 0.03
C ARG A 222 40.93 -15.99 -0.80
N ASN A 223 40.54 -14.70 -0.80
CA ASN A 223 41.21 -13.68 -1.60
C ASN A 223 42.40 -13.11 -0.82
N ASP A 224 43.60 -13.35 -1.30
CA ASP A 224 44.84 -12.86 -0.70
C ASP A 224 44.90 -11.31 -0.64
N SER A 225 44.16 -10.62 -1.51
CA SER A 225 44.09 -9.16 -1.52
C SER A 225 43.39 -8.57 -0.30
N VAL A 226 42.68 -9.36 0.49
CA VAL A 226 42.01 -8.90 1.72
C VAL A 226 42.70 -9.38 3.00
N ASP A 227 43.82 -10.14 2.86
CA ASP A 227 44.59 -10.61 3.98
C ASP A 227 45.25 -9.45 4.74
N GLY A 228 45.13 -9.44 6.06
CA GLY A 228 45.67 -8.39 6.91
C GLY A 228 44.93 -7.04 6.83
N ILE A 229 43.83 -6.91 6.06
CA ILE A 229 43.09 -5.66 5.90
C ILE A 229 42.03 -5.52 7.01
N ARG A 230 41.87 -4.30 7.53
CA ARG A 230 40.84 -3.97 8.50
C ARG A 230 39.50 -3.78 7.83
N ILE A 231 38.42 -4.20 8.50
CA ILE A 231 37.05 -4.12 7.94
C ILE A 231 36.64 -2.71 7.55
N LYS A 232 37.09 -1.66 8.25
CA LYS A 232 36.85 -0.27 7.88
C LYS A 232 37.38 0.10 6.49
N GLU A 233 38.46 -0.53 6.08
CA GLU A 233 39.18 -0.27 4.82
C GLU A 233 38.54 -1.01 3.64
N LEU A 234 37.80 -2.10 3.92
CA LEU A 234 37.13 -2.92 2.89
C LEU A 234 35.91 -2.26 2.29
N ARG A 235 35.19 -1.43 3.07
CA ARG A 235 33.95 -0.77 2.61
C ARG A 235 34.14 0.16 1.41
N PRO A 236 35.15 1.04 1.39
CA PRO A 236 35.43 1.90 0.23
C PRO A 236 35.79 1.11 -1.01
N LEU A 237 36.50 -0.03 -0.84
CA LEU A 237 36.99 -0.87 -1.95
C LEU A 237 35.84 -1.55 -2.70
N LEU A 238 34.85 -2.06 -1.97
CA LEU A 238 33.77 -2.82 -2.57
C LEU A 238 32.57 -1.97 -3.05
N ASN A 239 32.40 -0.77 -2.51
CA ASN A 239 31.29 0.14 -2.81
C ASN A 239 29.89 -0.52 -2.85
N ARG A 240 29.65 -1.49 -1.96
CA ARG A 240 28.42 -2.27 -1.84
C ARG A 240 27.83 -2.15 -0.43
N LYS A 241 26.53 -2.47 -0.27
CA LYS A 241 25.86 -2.43 1.02
C LYS A 241 25.92 -3.80 1.69
N PHE A 242 26.78 -3.95 2.68
CA PHE A 242 26.89 -5.17 3.48
C PHE A 242 27.23 -4.85 4.94
N VAL A 243 26.96 -5.82 5.81
CA VAL A 243 27.37 -5.82 7.22
C VAL A 243 27.99 -7.17 7.52
N ILE A 244 29.25 -7.19 7.99
CA ILE A 244 29.86 -8.38 8.55
C ILE A 244 29.43 -8.43 10.01
N SER A 245 28.68 -9.48 10.37
CA SER A 245 28.09 -9.66 11.69
C SER A 245 29.04 -10.36 12.65
N ARG A 246 29.60 -11.49 12.21
CA ARG A 246 30.45 -12.38 12.99
C ARG A 246 31.62 -12.86 12.17
N ILE A 247 32.70 -13.23 12.84
CA ILE A 247 33.87 -13.87 12.26
C ILE A 247 34.23 -15.10 13.08
N LYS A 248 34.71 -16.15 12.42
CA LYS A 248 35.35 -17.29 13.01
C LYS A 248 36.77 -17.38 12.41
N HIS A 249 37.77 -17.15 13.22
CA HIS A 249 39.18 -17.27 12.79
C HIS A 249 39.58 -18.72 12.55
N ARG A 250 40.45 -18.92 11.57
CA ARG A 250 41.00 -20.25 11.24
C ARG A 250 41.79 -20.83 12.44
N GLU A 251 42.56 -19.98 13.12
CA GLU A 251 43.35 -20.32 14.29
C GLU A 251 42.58 -19.92 15.56
N GLY A 252 41.98 -20.87 16.29
CA GLY A 252 41.41 -20.60 17.61
C GLY A 252 39.94 -20.93 17.81
N GLY A 253 39.16 -21.15 16.76
CA GLY A 253 37.82 -21.76 16.86
C GLY A 253 36.68 -20.94 17.45
N GLU A 254 36.91 -19.84 18.15
CA GLU A 254 35.89 -19.01 18.75
C GLU A 254 35.27 -18.04 17.73
N THR A 255 33.95 -17.81 17.90
CA THR A 255 33.21 -16.89 17.05
C THR A 255 33.15 -15.53 17.74
N GLU A 256 33.63 -14.49 17.06
CA GLU A 256 33.65 -13.13 17.59
C GLU A 256 32.72 -12.19 16.84
N LEU A 257 32.31 -11.11 17.52
CA LEU A 257 31.61 -9.99 16.90
C LEU A 257 32.60 -9.10 16.16
N VAL A 258 32.34 -8.86 14.90
CA VAL A 258 33.18 -8.06 14.04
C VAL A 258 33.08 -6.57 14.39
N ASN A 259 34.20 -5.88 14.49
CA ASN A 259 34.27 -4.42 14.66
C ASN A 259 35.05 -3.75 13.50
N SER A 260 35.13 -2.42 13.50
CA SER A 260 35.81 -1.66 12.43
C SER A 260 37.33 -1.96 12.33
N GLU A 261 37.93 -2.33 13.46
CA GLU A 261 39.37 -2.61 13.60
C GLU A 261 39.71 -4.10 13.44
N THR A 262 38.68 -4.97 13.33
CA THR A 262 38.89 -6.41 13.10
C THR A 262 39.64 -6.60 11.78
N ILE A 263 40.72 -7.38 11.84
CA ILE A 263 41.56 -7.73 10.69
C ILE A 263 41.06 -9.06 10.13
N LEU A 264 40.96 -9.15 8.81
CA LEU A 264 40.59 -10.38 8.13
C LEU A 264 41.83 -11.12 7.67
N HIS A 265 41.82 -12.45 7.78
CA HIS A 265 42.85 -13.33 7.27
C HIS A 265 42.26 -14.37 6.34
N VAL A 266 43.12 -14.84 5.40
CA VAL A 266 42.75 -15.95 4.50
C VAL A 266 42.48 -17.20 5.32
N GLY A 267 41.33 -17.82 5.08
CA GLY A 267 40.81 -18.98 5.82
C GLY A 267 39.84 -18.63 6.94
N ASP A 268 39.64 -17.35 7.26
CA ASP A 268 38.59 -16.91 8.16
C ASP A 268 37.18 -17.15 7.54
N ILE A 269 36.22 -17.44 8.39
CA ILE A 269 34.82 -17.56 7.96
C ILE A 269 34.04 -16.38 8.49
N ILE A 270 33.38 -15.63 7.61
CA ILE A 270 32.61 -14.44 7.95
C ILE A 270 31.12 -14.63 7.67
N LEU A 271 30.29 -14.12 8.57
CA LEU A 271 28.84 -14.02 8.36
C LEU A 271 28.51 -12.63 7.83
N VAL A 272 28.16 -12.56 6.55
CA VAL A 272 27.83 -11.31 5.86
C VAL A 272 26.32 -11.20 5.69
N ILE A 273 25.80 -10.02 5.99
CA ILE A 273 24.38 -9.66 5.77
C ILE A 273 24.35 -8.68 4.61
N SER A 274 23.70 -9.07 3.51
CA SER A 274 23.62 -8.23 2.31
C SER A 274 22.34 -8.47 1.52
N THR A 275 22.12 -7.62 0.52
CA THR A 275 21.03 -7.82 -0.45
C THR A 275 21.42 -8.88 -1.47
N PRO A 276 20.49 -9.66 -2.04
CA PRO A 276 20.80 -10.67 -3.05
C PRO A 276 21.61 -10.15 -4.25
N ILE A 277 21.36 -8.90 -4.67
CA ILE A 277 22.11 -8.25 -5.76
C ILE A 277 23.59 -8.14 -5.45
N ASP A 278 23.93 -7.85 -4.22
CA ASP A 278 25.30 -7.59 -3.81
C ASP A 278 26.05 -8.89 -3.42
N VAL A 279 25.31 -10.00 -3.18
CA VAL A 279 25.86 -11.27 -2.70
C VAL A 279 26.91 -11.83 -3.64
N GLU A 280 26.64 -11.87 -4.96
CA GLU A 280 27.58 -12.42 -5.94
C GLU A 280 28.89 -11.63 -5.95
N ALA A 281 28.80 -10.29 -6.03
CA ALA A 281 29.97 -9.42 -5.99
C ALA A 281 30.77 -9.55 -4.68
N ILE A 282 30.05 -9.68 -3.55
CA ILE A 282 30.64 -9.86 -2.23
C ILE A 282 31.34 -11.22 -2.14
N THR A 283 30.71 -12.28 -2.66
CA THR A 283 31.28 -13.63 -2.66
C THR A 283 32.51 -13.69 -3.52
N ILE A 284 32.51 -13.10 -4.72
CA ILE A 284 33.71 -13.02 -5.61
C ILE A 284 34.84 -12.25 -4.91
N PHE A 285 34.49 -11.16 -4.18
CA PHE A 285 35.49 -10.32 -3.52
C PHE A 285 36.16 -11.00 -2.32
N PHE A 286 35.38 -11.71 -1.48
CA PHE A 286 35.92 -12.34 -0.27
C PHE A 286 36.40 -13.78 -0.49
N GLY A 287 35.70 -14.58 -1.30
CA GLY A 287 36.08 -15.97 -1.52
C GLY A 287 34.91 -16.89 -1.87
N LYS A 288 34.63 -17.89 -1.06
CA LYS A 288 33.66 -18.95 -1.37
C LYS A 288 32.50 -18.98 -0.36
N GLU A 289 31.23 -19.02 -0.84
CA GLU A 289 30.08 -19.26 0.01
C GLU A 289 30.10 -20.70 0.57
N ILE A 290 29.87 -20.83 1.86
CA ILE A 290 29.79 -22.10 2.59
C ILE A 290 28.50 -22.16 3.41
N LYS A 291 28.06 -23.37 3.76
CA LYS A 291 26.94 -23.57 4.69
C LYS A 291 27.49 -23.70 6.11
N MET A 292 27.02 -22.86 7.02
CA MET A 292 27.46 -22.87 8.41
C MET A 292 26.32 -22.47 9.35
N GLU A 293 26.15 -23.23 10.42
CA GLU A 293 25.15 -22.98 11.47
C GLU A 293 25.77 -22.19 12.63
N TRP A 294 25.66 -20.88 12.59
CA TRP A 294 26.27 -19.97 13.57
C TRP A 294 25.67 -20.03 14.96
N GLU A 295 24.42 -20.50 15.08
CA GLU A 295 23.70 -20.57 16.37
C GLU A 295 24.26 -21.67 17.29
N GLN A 296 24.86 -22.71 16.71
CA GLN A 296 25.43 -23.82 17.45
C GLN A 296 26.86 -23.56 17.93
N LEU A 297 27.55 -22.57 17.35
CA LEU A 297 28.99 -22.37 17.55
C LEU A 297 29.33 -21.47 18.74
N ASN A 298 28.44 -20.57 19.14
CA ASN A 298 28.67 -19.73 20.31
C ASN A 298 27.35 -19.40 21.01
N LYS A 299 27.11 -20.04 22.17
CA LYS A 299 25.92 -19.86 23.00
C LYS A 299 25.89 -18.51 23.73
N GLU A 300 26.98 -17.80 23.80
CA GLU A 300 27.07 -16.48 24.47
C GLU A 300 26.57 -15.32 23.60
N LEU A 301 26.54 -15.51 22.27
CA LEU A 301 26.06 -14.49 21.33
C LEU A 301 24.60 -14.74 20.97
N ILE A 302 23.73 -13.91 21.52
CA ILE A 302 22.29 -13.94 21.20
C ILE A 302 21.93 -12.95 20.09
N SER A 303 20.87 -13.28 19.35
CA SER A 303 20.25 -12.40 18.37
C SER A 303 18.85 -12.04 18.87
N ARG A 304 18.55 -10.75 19.00
CA ARG A 304 17.24 -10.26 19.44
C ARG A 304 16.71 -9.18 18.52
N ARG A 305 15.41 -9.22 18.26
CA ARG A 305 14.70 -8.16 17.54
C ARG A 305 14.19 -7.13 18.55
N ILE A 306 14.61 -5.88 18.39
CA ILE A 306 14.27 -4.76 19.27
C ILE A 306 13.49 -3.73 18.46
N LEU A 307 12.39 -3.25 19.04
CA LEU A 307 11.53 -2.24 18.43
C LEU A 307 11.99 -0.84 18.84
N ILE A 308 12.17 0.04 17.85
CA ILE A 308 12.53 1.45 18.11
C ILE A 308 11.29 2.18 18.60
N THR A 309 11.31 2.58 19.88
CA THR A 309 10.17 3.23 20.54
C THR A 309 10.50 4.57 21.19
N LYS A 310 11.76 5.01 21.14
CA LYS A 310 12.17 6.33 21.63
C LYS A 310 12.09 7.37 20.51
N PRO A 311 11.30 8.46 20.70
CA PRO A 311 11.16 9.53 19.70
C PRO A 311 12.47 10.21 19.34
N GLU A 312 13.41 10.29 20.30
CA GLU A 312 14.71 10.93 20.15
C GLU A 312 15.62 10.24 19.11
N LEU A 313 15.30 8.99 18.77
CA LEU A 313 16.05 8.19 17.80
C LEU A 313 15.53 8.35 16.37
N ASN A 314 14.36 8.93 16.22
CA ASN A 314 13.75 9.14 14.92
C ASN A 314 14.62 10.08 14.06
N GLY A 315 15.03 9.60 12.87
CA GLY A 315 15.92 10.32 11.95
C GLY A 315 17.41 10.24 12.28
N LYS A 316 17.83 9.65 13.42
CA LYS A 316 19.26 9.42 13.71
C LYS A 316 19.80 8.30 12.84
N THR A 317 21.05 8.44 12.38
CA THR A 317 21.74 7.37 11.65
C THR A 317 22.28 6.31 12.61
N LEU A 318 22.46 5.07 12.11
CA LEU A 318 23.05 3.99 12.92
C LEU A 318 24.46 4.34 13.40
N SER A 319 25.23 5.08 12.61
CA SER A 319 26.56 5.56 13.01
C SER A 319 26.53 6.53 14.19
N GLN A 320 25.49 7.37 14.30
CA GLN A 320 25.33 8.31 15.41
C GLN A 320 25.00 7.61 16.74
N LEU A 321 24.38 6.43 16.70
CA LEU A 321 24.03 5.67 17.89
C LEU A 321 25.21 4.99 18.56
N LYS A 322 26.28 4.74 17.80
CA LYS A 322 27.52 4.09 18.28
C LYS A 322 27.26 2.83 19.13
N ILE A 323 26.19 2.06 18.81
CA ILE A 323 25.72 0.89 19.60
C ILE A 323 26.86 -0.12 19.79
N ARG A 324 27.66 -0.35 18.75
CA ARG A 324 28.80 -1.26 18.80
C ARG A 324 29.84 -0.78 19.81
N ASN A 325 30.24 0.49 19.73
CA ASN A 325 31.31 1.06 20.56
C ASN A 325 30.89 1.21 22.02
N ASN A 326 29.61 1.52 22.26
CA ASN A 326 29.13 1.82 23.61
C ASN A 326 28.66 0.55 24.35
N PHE A 327 28.19 -0.48 23.63
CA PHE A 327 27.55 -1.64 24.25
C PHE A 327 28.10 -2.99 23.76
N GLY A 328 29.02 -3.02 22.80
CA GLY A 328 29.55 -4.29 22.26
C GLY A 328 28.51 -5.13 21.50
N ALA A 329 27.47 -4.49 20.94
CA ALA A 329 26.42 -5.15 20.17
C ALA A 329 26.35 -4.65 18.73
N ASN A 330 26.04 -5.51 17.78
CA ASN A 330 25.95 -5.21 16.36
C ASN A 330 24.50 -5.14 15.88
N ILE A 331 24.13 -4.07 15.19
CA ILE A 331 22.88 -4.04 14.43
C ILE A 331 23.14 -4.62 13.04
N THR A 332 22.44 -5.68 12.68
CA THR A 332 22.67 -6.43 11.44
C THR A 332 21.65 -6.12 10.36
N ARG A 333 20.39 -5.93 10.74
CA ARG A 333 19.30 -5.56 9.83
C ARG A 333 18.27 -4.70 10.53
N VAL A 334 17.52 -3.95 9.73
CA VAL A 334 16.41 -3.11 10.18
C VAL A 334 15.18 -3.50 9.38
N ASN A 335 14.15 -4.00 10.03
CA ASN A 335 12.85 -4.26 9.41
C ASN A 335 11.98 -3.00 9.53
N ARG A 336 11.56 -2.46 8.41
CA ARG A 336 10.67 -1.29 8.31
C ARG A 336 9.44 -1.65 7.49
N SER A 337 8.28 -1.64 8.13
CA SER A 337 7.01 -1.94 7.46
C SER A 337 7.04 -3.27 6.68
N GLY A 338 7.67 -4.30 7.26
CA GLY A 338 7.79 -5.62 6.64
C GLY A 338 9.00 -5.81 5.72
N VAL A 339 9.73 -4.74 5.36
CA VAL A 339 10.91 -4.82 4.49
C VAL A 339 12.19 -4.83 5.32
N ASP A 340 13.04 -5.83 5.10
CA ASP A 340 14.36 -5.92 5.73
C ASP A 340 15.39 -5.07 4.97
N LEU A 341 16.05 -4.17 5.68
CA LEU A 341 17.08 -3.27 5.18
C LEU A 341 18.44 -3.65 5.78
N VAL A 342 19.51 -3.53 4.98
CA VAL A 342 20.89 -3.66 5.48
C VAL A 342 21.16 -2.54 6.48
N ALA A 343 21.67 -2.88 7.67
CA ALA A 343 22.00 -1.93 8.72
C ALA A 343 23.28 -1.13 8.37
N SER A 344 23.25 -0.37 7.27
CA SER A 344 24.36 0.50 6.89
C SER A 344 24.52 1.67 7.87
N PRO A 345 25.74 2.19 8.09
CA PRO A 345 25.96 3.30 9.03
C PRO A 345 25.13 4.55 8.76
N GLN A 346 24.81 4.82 7.50
CA GLN A 346 24.05 5.98 7.03
C GLN A 346 22.52 5.75 7.10
N LEU A 347 22.07 4.52 7.42
CA LEU A 347 20.66 4.24 7.54
C LEU A 347 20.06 5.02 8.71
N GLN A 348 19.09 5.86 8.41
CA GLN A 348 18.32 6.62 9.42
C GLN A 348 17.25 5.72 10.01
N LEU A 349 17.21 5.64 11.33
CA LEU A 349 16.17 4.93 12.07
C LEU A 349 14.86 5.72 12.09
N GLN A 350 13.76 4.99 12.11
CA GLN A 350 12.42 5.51 12.29
C GLN A 350 11.74 4.84 13.49
N MET A 351 10.85 5.56 14.16
CA MET A 351 10.00 4.93 15.15
C MET A 351 9.21 3.78 14.52
N GLY A 352 9.12 2.66 15.23
CA GLY A 352 8.49 1.45 14.72
C GLY A 352 9.40 0.54 13.89
N ASP A 353 10.63 0.95 13.58
CA ASP A 353 11.61 0.04 13.01
C ASP A 353 11.91 -1.11 13.98
N ARG A 354 12.02 -2.33 13.47
CA ARG A 354 12.50 -3.48 14.22
C ARG A 354 13.95 -3.75 13.84
N VAL A 355 14.87 -3.49 14.76
CA VAL A 355 16.31 -3.75 14.55
C VAL A 355 16.68 -5.12 15.07
N THR A 356 17.43 -5.89 14.28
CA THR A 356 18.03 -7.15 14.74
C THR A 356 19.42 -6.85 15.27
N ILE A 357 19.62 -7.10 16.57
CA ILE A 357 20.85 -6.86 17.31
C ILE A 357 21.46 -8.19 17.69
N VAL A 358 22.80 -8.29 17.55
CA VAL A 358 23.60 -9.45 17.92
C VAL A 358 24.66 -9.01 18.92
N GLY A 359 24.76 -9.71 20.03
CA GLY A 359 25.73 -9.42 21.10
C GLY A 359 25.58 -10.37 22.28
N SER A 360 26.38 -10.17 23.33
CA SER A 360 26.14 -10.85 24.61
C SER A 360 24.79 -10.43 25.19
N GLU A 361 24.22 -11.23 26.07
CA GLU A 361 22.92 -10.95 26.69
C GLU A 361 22.88 -9.59 27.38
N LEU A 362 23.94 -9.23 28.10
CA LEU A 362 24.09 -7.92 28.75
C LEU A 362 24.18 -6.77 27.72
N ALA A 363 24.95 -6.96 26.66
CA ALA A 363 25.10 -5.96 25.59
C ALA A 363 23.76 -5.69 24.88
N VAL A 364 23.02 -6.75 24.59
CA VAL A 364 21.70 -6.65 23.97
C VAL A 364 20.70 -5.99 24.90
N ALA A 365 20.71 -6.31 26.21
CA ALA A 365 19.84 -5.68 27.20
C ALA A 365 20.11 -4.19 27.37
N HIS A 366 21.38 -3.77 27.35
CA HIS A 366 21.75 -2.34 27.38
C HIS A 366 21.31 -1.62 26.11
N ALA A 367 21.53 -2.21 24.93
CA ALA A 367 21.05 -1.65 23.67
C ALA A 367 19.52 -1.52 23.66
N GLU A 368 18.79 -2.49 24.22
CA GLU A 368 17.34 -2.45 24.36
C GLU A 368 16.87 -1.25 25.19
N LYS A 369 17.52 -0.95 26.32
CA LYS A 369 17.21 0.24 27.12
C LYS A 369 17.41 1.54 26.36
N VAL A 370 18.44 1.62 25.52
CA VAL A 370 18.71 2.80 24.68
C VAL A 370 17.72 2.94 23.55
N LEU A 371 17.36 1.84 22.91
CA LEU A 371 16.46 1.83 21.74
C LEU A 371 14.97 1.87 22.12
N GLY A 372 14.64 1.40 23.33
CA GLY A 372 13.33 1.55 23.95
C GLY A 372 12.55 0.25 24.09
N ASN A 373 12.26 -0.49 23.03
CA ASN A 373 11.53 -1.77 22.99
C ASN A 373 10.21 -1.84 23.81
N SER A 374 9.55 -0.71 24.01
CA SER A 374 8.32 -0.64 24.80
C SER A 374 7.09 -0.54 23.89
N MET A 375 6.36 -1.63 23.71
CA MET A 375 5.09 -1.63 22.99
C MET A 375 4.09 -0.60 23.53
N LYS A 376 4.09 -0.38 24.86
CA LYS A 376 3.19 0.61 25.49
C LYS A 376 3.43 2.04 24.98
N ARG A 377 4.67 2.41 24.66
CA ARG A 377 4.98 3.75 24.12
C ARG A 377 4.50 3.95 22.69
N LEU A 378 4.43 2.87 21.90
CA LEU A 378 3.90 2.93 20.54
C LEU A 378 2.37 2.94 20.51
N ASN A 379 1.71 2.51 21.59
CA ASN A 379 0.25 2.50 21.69
C ASN A 379 -0.36 3.89 21.89
N HIS A 380 0.47 4.92 22.11
CA HIS A 380 0.00 6.32 22.12
C HIS A 380 0.16 6.93 20.73
N PRO A 381 -0.92 6.98 19.91
CA PRO A 381 -0.83 7.59 18.58
C PRO A 381 -0.58 9.10 18.71
N ASN A 382 0.37 9.60 17.94
CA ASN A 382 0.57 11.04 17.82
C ASN A 382 -0.40 11.60 16.77
N LEU A 383 -1.46 12.24 17.22
CA LEU A 383 -2.50 12.80 16.34
C LEU A 383 -2.07 14.13 15.68
N ILE A 384 -1.08 14.83 16.25
CA ILE A 384 -0.65 16.13 15.74
C ILE A 384 -0.21 16.08 14.26
N PRO A 385 0.68 15.17 13.83
CA PRO A 385 1.08 15.09 12.43
C PRO A 385 -0.07 14.72 11.51
N ILE A 386 -1.04 13.94 12.00
CA ILE A 386 -2.22 13.53 11.21
C ILE A 386 -3.09 14.76 10.92
N PHE A 387 -3.51 15.50 11.95
CA PHE A 387 -4.40 16.65 11.74
C PHE A 387 -3.70 17.83 11.06
N ILE A 388 -2.41 18.10 11.35
CA ILE A 388 -1.62 19.09 10.60
C ILE A 388 -1.51 18.66 9.14
N GLY A 389 -1.24 17.38 8.87
CA GLY A 389 -1.14 16.87 7.52
C GLY A 389 -2.46 16.93 6.76
N ILE A 390 -3.59 16.65 7.41
CA ILE A 390 -4.94 16.83 6.84
C ILE A 390 -5.18 18.31 6.51
N ALA A 391 -4.88 19.22 7.46
CA ALA A 391 -5.06 20.65 7.23
C ALA A 391 -4.21 21.15 6.04
N LEU A 392 -2.94 20.77 5.97
CA LEU A 392 -2.07 21.08 4.82
C LEU A 392 -2.59 20.44 3.53
N GLY A 393 -3.14 19.24 3.62
CA GLY A 393 -3.77 18.54 2.49
C GLY A 393 -5.00 19.28 1.97
N CYS A 394 -5.87 19.74 2.85
CA CYS A 394 -7.03 20.55 2.49
C CYS A 394 -6.61 21.89 1.87
N ILE A 395 -5.59 22.56 2.43
CA ILE A 395 -5.03 23.79 1.84
C ILE A 395 -4.52 23.52 0.43
N LEU A 396 -3.66 22.50 0.26
CA LEU A 396 -3.12 22.15 -1.05
C LEU A 396 -4.23 21.75 -2.05
N GLY A 397 -5.22 20.99 -1.57
CA GLY A 397 -6.36 20.54 -2.37
C GLY A 397 -7.24 21.69 -2.85
N SER A 398 -7.33 22.76 -2.07
CA SER A 398 -8.15 23.94 -2.37
C SER A 398 -7.42 24.99 -3.23
N LEU A 399 -6.09 24.87 -3.42
CA LEU A 399 -5.33 25.78 -4.26
C LEU A 399 -5.75 25.66 -5.73
N PRO A 400 -6.13 26.78 -6.40
CA PRO A 400 -6.46 26.78 -7.81
C PRO A 400 -5.18 26.80 -8.66
N PHE A 401 -5.04 25.84 -9.57
CA PHE A 401 -3.96 25.78 -10.55
C PHE A 401 -4.51 26.14 -11.93
N ALA A 402 -4.05 27.26 -12.50
CA ALA A 402 -4.42 27.66 -13.84
C ALA A 402 -3.54 26.94 -14.87
N PHE A 403 -4.16 26.22 -15.81
CA PHE A 403 -3.49 25.59 -16.93
C PHE A 403 -3.87 26.26 -18.25
N PRO A 404 -2.92 26.50 -19.16
CA PRO A 404 -3.23 27.04 -20.49
C PRO A 404 -4.20 26.13 -21.24
N GLY A 405 -5.32 26.69 -21.71
CA GLY A 405 -6.33 25.96 -22.48
C GLY A 405 -7.47 25.34 -21.65
N ILE A 406 -7.44 25.46 -20.32
CA ILE A 406 -8.55 25.06 -19.45
C ILE A 406 -9.24 26.33 -18.96
N PRO A 407 -10.57 26.51 -19.22
CA PRO A 407 -11.29 27.74 -18.89
C PRO A 407 -11.36 28.05 -17.40
N GLN A 408 -11.35 27.01 -16.55
CA GLN A 408 -11.43 27.16 -15.10
C GLN A 408 -10.19 26.62 -14.41
N PRO A 409 -9.74 27.22 -13.29
CA PRO A 409 -8.59 26.71 -12.54
C PRO A 409 -8.91 25.34 -11.94
N VAL A 410 -8.03 24.39 -12.17
CA VAL A 410 -8.12 23.02 -11.68
C VAL A 410 -7.65 22.97 -10.22
N LYS A 411 -8.42 22.37 -9.33
CA LYS A 411 -8.05 22.09 -7.95
C LYS A 411 -7.72 20.60 -7.79
N LEU A 412 -6.81 20.27 -6.89
CA LEU A 412 -6.54 18.87 -6.54
C LEU A 412 -7.68 18.24 -5.73
N GLY A 413 -8.55 19.06 -5.17
CA GLY A 413 -9.70 18.64 -4.36
C GLY A 413 -9.31 18.00 -3.03
N LEU A 414 -10.34 17.67 -2.23
CA LEU A 414 -10.17 17.05 -0.90
C LEU A 414 -9.73 15.57 -0.96
N ALA A 415 -9.73 14.96 -2.14
CA ALA A 415 -9.14 13.65 -2.35
C ALA A 415 -7.65 13.74 -2.72
N GLY A 416 -7.28 14.62 -3.68
CA GLY A 416 -5.92 14.71 -4.19
C GLY A 416 -4.94 15.39 -3.25
N GLY A 417 -5.33 16.52 -2.66
CA GLY A 417 -4.47 17.29 -1.75
C GLY A 417 -3.99 16.48 -0.55
N PRO A 418 -4.90 15.90 0.27
CA PRO A 418 -4.53 15.05 1.40
C PRO A 418 -3.71 13.81 1.00
N LEU A 419 -3.97 13.21 -0.16
CA LEU A 419 -3.18 12.08 -0.67
C LEU A 419 -1.73 12.48 -0.91
N ILE A 420 -1.50 13.58 -1.63
CA ILE A 420 -0.15 14.05 -1.95
C ILE A 420 0.60 14.43 -0.67
N VAL A 421 -0.03 15.20 0.21
CA VAL A 421 0.60 15.64 1.47
C VAL A 421 0.94 14.45 2.34
N SER A 422 0.06 13.47 2.49
CA SER A 422 0.32 12.28 3.31
C SER A 422 1.45 11.41 2.74
N ILE A 423 1.55 11.25 1.40
CA ILE A 423 2.69 10.58 0.75
C ILE A 423 4.00 11.30 1.06
N LEU A 424 4.04 12.63 0.93
CA LEU A 424 5.23 13.45 1.20
C LEU A 424 5.62 13.41 2.68
N ILE A 425 4.66 13.57 3.59
CA ILE A 425 4.89 13.51 5.04
C ILE A 425 5.40 12.13 5.44
N SER A 426 4.80 11.06 4.93
CA SER A 426 5.22 9.70 5.24
C SER A 426 6.64 9.41 4.75
N ARG A 427 7.03 9.95 3.61
CA ARG A 427 8.36 9.74 3.01
C ARG A 427 9.43 10.62 3.62
N PHE A 428 9.14 11.92 3.76
CA PHE A 428 10.15 12.92 4.12
C PHE A 428 10.06 13.35 5.60
N GLY A 429 8.92 13.16 6.26
CA GLY A 429 8.70 13.54 7.66
C GLY A 429 9.79 13.04 8.61
N PRO A 430 10.22 11.76 8.55
CA PRO A 430 11.29 11.26 9.41
C PRO A 430 12.62 12.02 9.24
N LYS A 431 12.93 12.50 8.02
CA LYS A 431 14.14 13.31 7.75
C LYS A 431 14.12 14.65 8.50
N TYR A 432 12.93 15.22 8.67
CA TYR A 432 12.72 16.49 9.40
C TYR A 432 12.31 16.27 10.86
N LYS A 433 12.57 15.09 11.42
CA LYS A 433 12.23 14.71 12.81
C LYS A 433 10.73 14.76 13.12
N LEU A 434 9.87 14.83 12.12
CA LEU A 434 8.44 14.69 12.33
C LEU A 434 8.16 13.23 12.68
N ILE A 435 7.55 13.01 13.84
CA ILE A 435 7.14 11.67 14.27
C ILE A 435 5.84 11.35 13.54
N THR A 436 5.97 10.79 12.35
CA THR A 436 4.84 10.36 11.52
C THR A 436 4.40 8.92 11.81
N TYR A 437 5.04 8.29 12.81
CA TYR A 437 4.71 6.92 13.18
C TYR A 437 3.32 6.86 13.77
N THR A 438 2.44 6.24 13.01
CA THR A 438 1.17 5.71 13.48
C THR A 438 1.30 4.19 13.46
N THR A 439 0.85 3.49 14.50
CA THR A 439 0.85 2.03 14.45
C THR A 439 0.06 1.58 13.22
N MET A 440 0.48 0.50 12.57
CA MET A 440 -0.25 -0.04 11.41
C MET A 440 -1.74 -0.22 11.76
N SER A 441 -2.04 -0.73 12.96
CA SER A 441 -3.42 -0.90 13.43
C SER A 441 -4.19 0.41 13.53
N ALA A 442 -3.57 1.48 14.04
CA ALA A 442 -4.23 2.79 14.15
C ALA A 442 -4.48 3.42 12.77
N ASN A 443 -3.52 3.30 11.84
CA ASN A 443 -3.70 3.78 10.47
C ASN A 443 -4.77 2.98 9.72
N LEU A 444 -4.80 1.66 9.89
CA LEU A 444 -5.85 0.82 9.32
C LEU A 444 -7.22 1.17 9.91
N MET A 445 -7.30 1.43 11.22
CA MET A 445 -8.56 1.85 11.86
C MET A 445 -9.06 3.18 11.31
N LEU A 446 -8.19 4.18 11.16
CA LEU A 446 -8.55 5.46 10.53
C LEU A 446 -9.05 5.27 9.10
N ARG A 447 -8.38 4.43 8.33
CA ARG A 447 -8.78 4.08 6.96
C ARG A 447 -10.16 3.43 6.92
N GLU A 448 -10.39 2.43 7.78
CA GLU A 448 -11.68 1.70 7.83
C GLU A 448 -12.82 2.59 8.31
N ILE A 449 -12.60 3.46 9.29
CA ILE A 449 -13.61 4.45 9.73
C ILE A 449 -13.90 5.43 8.59
N GLY A 450 -12.87 5.99 7.96
CA GLY A 450 -13.03 6.95 6.87
C GLY A 450 -13.80 6.36 5.69
N ILE A 451 -13.40 5.17 5.20
CA ILE A 451 -14.10 4.52 4.07
C ILE A 451 -15.53 4.11 4.44
N SER A 452 -15.76 3.67 5.68
CA SER A 452 -17.11 3.25 6.12
C SER A 452 -18.07 4.43 6.15
N ILE A 453 -17.67 5.57 6.72
CA ILE A 453 -18.46 6.80 6.72
C ILE A 453 -18.70 7.27 5.28
N PHE A 454 -17.65 7.32 4.47
CA PHE A 454 -17.74 7.75 3.07
C PHE A 454 -18.75 6.88 2.28
N LEU A 455 -18.58 5.54 2.31
CA LEU A 455 -19.46 4.63 1.57
C LEU A 455 -20.91 4.65 2.08
N ALA A 456 -21.12 4.79 3.39
CA ALA A 456 -22.46 4.91 3.96
C ALA A 456 -23.16 6.18 3.44
N CYS A 457 -22.49 7.34 3.49
CA CYS A 457 -23.05 8.59 3.00
C CYS A 457 -23.29 8.58 1.50
N VAL A 458 -22.35 8.02 0.72
CA VAL A 458 -22.52 7.88 -0.74
C VAL A 458 -23.70 6.95 -1.06
N GLY A 459 -23.85 5.85 -0.32
CA GLY A 459 -24.96 4.91 -0.50
C GLY A 459 -26.31 5.53 -0.16
N LEU A 460 -26.41 6.21 0.99
CA LEU A 460 -27.63 6.90 1.41
C LEU A 460 -28.06 7.95 0.39
N GLY A 461 -27.12 8.80 -0.07
CA GLY A 461 -27.41 9.82 -1.08
C GLY A 461 -27.75 9.29 -2.47
N ALA A 462 -27.28 8.07 -2.81
CA ALA A 462 -27.56 7.44 -4.11
C ALA A 462 -28.83 6.55 -4.07
N GLY A 463 -29.41 6.31 -2.90
CA GLY A 463 -30.54 5.37 -2.73
C GLY A 463 -31.83 5.85 -3.38
N GLU A 464 -32.07 7.15 -3.37
CA GLU A 464 -33.19 7.75 -4.06
C GLU A 464 -33.01 7.62 -5.58
N GLY A 465 -33.96 6.99 -6.24
CA GLY A 465 -33.92 6.78 -7.70
C GLY A 465 -33.02 5.64 -8.18
N PHE A 466 -32.33 4.89 -7.30
CA PHE A 466 -31.45 3.77 -7.73
C PHE A 466 -32.22 2.72 -8.55
N VAL A 467 -33.37 2.27 -8.05
CA VAL A 467 -34.17 1.22 -8.69
C VAL A 467 -34.65 1.70 -10.07
N ASP A 468 -35.15 2.93 -10.14
CA ASP A 468 -35.62 3.51 -11.40
C ASP A 468 -34.49 3.67 -12.41
N THR A 469 -33.32 4.13 -11.98
CA THR A 469 -32.15 4.28 -12.86
C THR A 469 -31.65 2.92 -13.38
N VAL A 470 -31.61 1.90 -12.53
CA VAL A 470 -31.11 0.57 -12.92
C VAL A 470 -32.12 -0.17 -13.82
N ILE A 471 -33.42 -0.10 -13.49
CA ILE A 471 -34.43 -0.88 -14.21
C ILE A 471 -34.95 -0.11 -15.44
N HIS A 472 -35.28 1.17 -15.31
CA HIS A 472 -35.89 1.96 -16.38
C HIS A 472 -34.88 2.87 -17.10
N GLY A 473 -33.81 3.30 -16.42
CA GLY A 473 -32.76 4.15 -16.99
C GLY A 473 -31.65 3.42 -17.76
N GLY A 474 -31.80 2.10 -18.05
CA GLY A 474 -30.81 1.34 -18.81
C GLY A 474 -29.55 0.96 -18.03
N GLY A 475 -29.58 1.01 -16.68
CA GLY A 475 -28.43 0.68 -15.82
C GLY A 475 -27.84 -0.72 -16.05
N TYR A 476 -28.61 -1.67 -16.57
CA TYR A 476 -28.10 -2.99 -16.96
C TYR A 476 -27.06 -2.91 -18.11
N ILE A 477 -27.13 -1.88 -18.96
CA ILE A 477 -26.13 -1.64 -20.02
C ILE A 477 -24.81 -1.21 -19.40
N TRP A 478 -24.84 -0.45 -18.29
CA TRP A 478 -23.66 0.00 -17.56
C TRP A 478 -22.84 -1.17 -17.00
N VAL A 479 -23.53 -2.27 -16.66
CA VAL A 479 -22.87 -3.53 -16.30
C VAL A 479 -22.00 -4.03 -17.45
N GLY A 480 -22.50 -4.00 -18.67
CA GLY A 480 -21.75 -4.38 -19.88
C GLY A 480 -20.53 -3.47 -20.10
N TYR A 481 -20.68 -2.17 -19.93
CA TYR A 481 -19.56 -1.22 -20.02
C TYR A 481 -18.51 -1.51 -18.94
N GLY A 482 -18.94 -1.76 -17.70
CA GLY A 482 -18.03 -2.15 -16.61
C GLY A 482 -17.23 -3.41 -16.94
N VAL A 483 -17.88 -4.44 -17.50
CA VAL A 483 -17.20 -5.68 -17.92
C VAL A 483 -16.14 -5.42 -18.99
N ILE A 484 -16.43 -4.58 -19.99
CA ILE A 484 -15.46 -4.22 -21.05
C ILE A 484 -14.28 -3.46 -20.45
N ILE A 485 -14.54 -2.46 -19.59
CA ILE A 485 -13.52 -1.63 -18.93
C ILE A 485 -12.66 -2.48 -17.98
N THR A 486 -13.21 -3.55 -17.38
CA THR A 486 -12.45 -4.46 -16.52
C THR A 486 -11.59 -5.42 -17.32
N ILE A 487 -12.22 -6.20 -18.22
CA ILE A 487 -11.59 -7.37 -18.84
C ILE A 487 -10.58 -6.97 -19.91
N LEU A 488 -10.93 -6.05 -20.79
CA LEU A 488 -10.12 -5.74 -21.97
C LEU A 488 -8.73 -5.19 -21.63
N PRO A 489 -8.58 -4.19 -20.72
CA PRO A 489 -7.26 -3.71 -20.30
C PRO A 489 -6.40 -4.80 -19.64
N LEU A 490 -7.01 -5.66 -18.81
CA LEU A 490 -6.30 -6.71 -18.11
C LEU A 490 -5.79 -7.79 -19.05
N LEU A 491 -6.59 -8.22 -20.01
CA LEU A 491 -6.17 -9.22 -21.01
C LEU A 491 -5.06 -8.65 -21.91
N ILE A 492 -5.23 -7.46 -22.46
CA ILE A 492 -4.21 -6.82 -23.30
C ILE A 492 -2.89 -6.69 -22.55
N THR A 493 -2.93 -6.10 -21.35
CA THR A 493 -1.72 -5.89 -20.56
C THR A 493 -1.13 -7.22 -20.09
N GLY A 494 -1.97 -8.21 -19.76
CA GLY A 494 -1.53 -9.55 -19.39
C GLY A 494 -0.75 -10.24 -20.51
N LEU A 495 -1.24 -10.16 -21.76
CA LEU A 495 -0.55 -10.69 -22.92
C LEU A 495 0.77 -9.96 -23.19
N ILE A 496 0.79 -8.62 -23.13
CA ILE A 496 2.02 -7.82 -23.27
C ILE A 496 3.03 -8.18 -22.18
N GLY A 497 2.60 -8.25 -20.93
CA GLY A 497 3.45 -8.62 -19.79
C GLY A 497 4.08 -10.00 -19.94
N ARG A 498 3.33 -10.96 -20.47
CA ARG A 498 3.83 -12.32 -20.69
C ARG A 498 4.75 -12.45 -21.91
N TYR A 499 4.30 -11.99 -23.08
CA TYR A 499 5.04 -12.21 -24.33
C TYR A 499 6.17 -11.22 -24.53
N TYR A 500 5.97 -9.94 -24.19
CA TYR A 500 6.94 -8.89 -24.47
C TYR A 500 7.88 -8.68 -23.26
N CYS A 501 7.34 -8.57 -22.05
CA CYS A 501 8.14 -8.38 -20.85
C CYS A 501 8.64 -9.69 -20.23
N LYS A 502 8.20 -10.86 -20.73
CA LYS A 502 8.57 -12.22 -20.27
C LYS A 502 8.40 -12.40 -18.76
N LEU A 503 7.39 -11.78 -18.17
CA LEU A 503 7.14 -11.89 -16.74
C LEU A 503 6.64 -13.27 -16.37
N ASN A 504 7.08 -13.76 -15.22
CA ASN A 504 6.48 -14.92 -14.58
C ASN A 504 5.00 -14.68 -14.31
N TYR A 505 4.18 -15.72 -14.48
CA TYR A 505 2.72 -15.62 -14.33
C TYR A 505 2.29 -15.10 -12.96
N PHE A 506 2.91 -15.56 -11.87
CA PHE A 506 2.56 -15.14 -10.52
C PHE A 506 2.88 -13.67 -10.24
N THR A 507 4.02 -13.17 -10.73
CA THR A 507 4.33 -11.74 -10.70
C THR A 507 3.30 -10.95 -11.51
N LEU A 508 2.97 -11.44 -12.71
CA LEU A 508 2.04 -10.77 -13.63
C LEU A 508 0.64 -10.61 -13.02
N ILE A 509 0.07 -11.69 -12.43
CA ILE A 509 -1.26 -11.59 -11.79
C ILE A 509 -1.25 -10.68 -10.58
N GLY A 510 -0.15 -10.62 -9.84
CA GLY A 510 0.05 -9.63 -8.77
C GLY A 510 0.02 -8.19 -9.29
N VAL A 511 0.73 -7.91 -10.40
CA VAL A 511 0.72 -6.60 -11.07
C VAL A 511 -0.68 -6.24 -11.56
N LEU A 512 -1.41 -7.16 -12.19
CA LEU A 512 -2.76 -6.91 -12.68
C LEU A 512 -3.75 -6.65 -11.53
N ALA A 513 -3.68 -7.45 -10.45
CA ALA A 513 -4.47 -7.21 -9.24
C ALA A 513 -4.13 -5.87 -8.57
N GLY A 514 -2.85 -5.49 -8.52
CA GLY A 514 -2.38 -4.20 -8.00
C GLY A 514 -2.79 -3.03 -8.88
N SER A 515 -2.79 -3.20 -10.21
CA SER A 515 -3.21 -2.18 -11.17
C SER A 515 -4.71 -1.86 -11.11
N THR A 516 -5.51 -2.78 -10.60
CA THR A 516 -6.95 -2.60 -10.34
C THR A 516 -7.26 -2.30 -8.88
N THR A 517 -6.23 -2.15 -8.04
CA THR A 517 -6.35 -1.87 -6.59
C THR A 517 -7.26 -2.86 -5.84
N ASN A 518 -7.28 -4.14 -6.27
CA ASN A 518 -8.23 -5.16 -5.85
C ASN A 518 -7.63 -6.18 -4.86
N PRO A 519 -7.90 -6.07 -3.53
CA PRO A 519 -7.41 -7.03 -2.54
C PRO A 519 -7.98 -8.46 -2.70
N PRO A 520 -9.27 -8.67 -3.07
CA PRO A 520 -9.78 -10.00 -3.39
C PRO A 520 -9.01 -10.73 -4.50
N ALA A 521 -8.61 -10.01 -5.56
CA ALA A 521 -7.80 -10.59 -6.63
C ALA A 521 -6.37 -10.93 -6.15
N LEU A 522 -5.80 -10.14 -5.23
CA LEU A 522 -4.53 -10.48 -4.59
C LEU A 522 -4.67 -11.74 -3.73
N ALA A 523 -5.74 -11.83 -2.91
CA ALA A 523 -5.98 -13.02 -2.09
C ALA A 523 -6.09 -14.27 -2.98
N TYR A 524 -6.90 -14.20 -4.05
CA TYR A 524 -6.98 -15.27 -5.05
C TYR A 524 -5.61 -15.61 -5.67
N SER A 525 -4.80 -14.60 -5.99
CA SER A 525 -3.47 -14.82 -6.58
C SER A 525 -2.51 -15.51 -5.61
N ASN A 526 -2.56 -15.16 -4.32
CA ASN A 526 -1.76 -15.79 -3.27
C ASN A 526 -2.20 -17.23 -2.97
N ASP A 527 -3.50 -17.54 -3.12
CA ASP A 527 -4.02 -18.91 -2.93
C ASP A 527 -3.58 -19.88 -4.05
N LEU A 528 -3.09 -19.35 -5.19
CA LEU A 528 -2.63 -20.17 -6.33
C LEU A 528 -1.18 -20.67 -6.19
N THR A 529 -0.40 -20.11 -5.27
CA THR A 529 1.03 -20.42 -5.12
C THR A 529 1.48 -20.23 -3.67
N SER A 530 2.55 -20.93 -3.30
CA SER A 530 3.22 -20.76 -2.00
C SER A 530 4.26 -19.63 -2.00
N CYS A 531 4.61 -19.06 -3.18
CA CYS A 531 5.62 -18.02 -3.30
C CYS A 531 5.02 -16.60 -3.15
N ASP A 532 5.83 -15.64 -2.70
CA ASP A 532 5.43 -14.25 -2.47
C ASP A 532 5.33 -13.39 -3.76
N ALA A 533 5.51 -13.97 -4.95
CA ALA A 533 5.55 -13.24 -6.22
C ALA A 533 4.31 -12.37 -6.48
N PRO A 534 3.05 -12.86 -6.25
CA PRO A 534 1.88 -12.03 -6.43
C PRO A 534 1.85 -10.83 -5.47
N ALA A 535 2.19 -11.06 -4.19
CA ALA A 535 2.19 -10.01 -3.18
C ALA A 535 3.25 -8.92 -3.49
N VAL A 536 4.43 -9.32 -3.96
CA VAL A 536 5.50 -8.40 -4.37
C VAL A 536 5.08 -7.61 -5.61
N GLY A 537 4.53 -8.26 -6.63
CA GLY A 537 4.01 -7.60 -7.84
C GLY A 537 2.94 -6.57 -7.52
N TYR A 538 1.96 -6.95 -6.70
CA TYR A 538 0.91 -6.07 -6.21
C TYR A 538 1.46 -4.85 -5.46
N ALA A 539 2.29 -5.08 -4.45
CA ALA A 539 2.84 -4.02 -3.60
C ALA A 539 3.71 -3.02 -4.39
N THR A 540 4.37 -3.48 -5.46
CA THR A 540 5.22 -2.63 -6.31
C THR A 540 4.41 -1.63 -7.10
N VAL A 541 3.24 -2.01 -7.63
CA VAL A 541 2.46 -1.15 -8.54
C VAL A 541 1.32 -0.40 -7.84
N TYR A 542 0.82 -0.92 -6.73
CA TYR A 542 -0.32 -0.36 -6.00
C TYR A 542 -0.18 1.15 -5.68
N PRO A 543 0.98 1.66 -5.21
CA PRO A 543 1.14 3.07 -4.88
C PRO A 543 0.91 3.99 -6.07
N LEU A 544 1.56 3.70 -7.20
CA LEU A 544 1.43 4.49 -8.43
C LEU A 544 0.01 4.41 -8.98
N THR A 545 -0.54 3.22 -9.01
CA THR A 545 -1.88 2.98 -9.57
C THR A 545 -2.96 3.70 -8.79
N MET A 546 -2.87 3.66 -7.47
CA MET A 546 -3.80 4.38 -6.59
C MET A 546 -3.79 5.87 -6.89
N PHE A 547 -2.60 6.47 -6.99
CA PHE A 547 -2.44 7.89 -7.35
C PHE A 547 -3.01 8.20 -8.73
N LEU A 548 -2.65 7.41 -9.76
CA LEU A 548 -3.11 7.63 -11.13
C LEU A 548 -4.63 7.53 -11.27
N ARG A 549 -5.28 6.57 -10.56
CA ARG A 549 -6.73 6.41 -10.64
C ARG A 549 -7.49 7.55 -10.00
N VAL A 550 -7.00 8.08 -8.88
CA VAL A 550 -7.57 9.30 -8.26
C VAL A 550 -7.44 10.47 -9.24
N LEU A 551 -6.24 10.67 -9.79
CA LEU A 551 -5.97 11.76 -10.71
C LEU A 551 -6.78 11.66 -12.01
N THR A 552 -6.84 10.47 -12.63
CA THR A 552 -7.58 10.29 -13.90
C THR A 552 -9.09 10.46 -13.72
N ALA A 553 -9.66 10.03 -12.59
CA ALA A 553 -11.06 10.25 -12.29
C ALA A 553 -11.40 11.76 -12.21
N GLN A 554 -10.57 12.55 -11.54
CA GLN A 554 -10.71 14.00 -11.49
C GLN A 554 -10.56 14.65 -12.87
N ILE A 555 -9.49 14.28 -13.62
CA ILE A 555 -9.24 14.85 -14.95
C ILE A 555 -10.41 14.59 -15.90
N LEU A 556 -10.98 13.39 -15.89
CA LEU A 556 -12.11 13.06 -16.75
C LEU A 556 -13.33 13.95 -16.47
N ILE A 557 -13.66 14.16 -15.19
CA ILE A 557 -14.75 15.06 -14.79
C ILE A 557 -14.43 16.51 -15.19
N LEU A 558 -13.24 17.00 -14.91
CA LEU A 558 -12.86 18.39 -15.17
C LEU A 558 -12.69 18.72 -16.66
N SER A 559 -12.42 17.71 -17.51
CA SER A 559 -12.17 17.93 -18.95
C SER A 559 -13.37 17.65 -19.84
N LEU A 560 -14.29 16.78 -19.41
CA LEU A 560 -15.42 16.30 -20.21
C LEU A 560 -16.77 16.44 -19.48
N GLY A 561 -16.76 16.85 -18.20
CA GLY A 561 -17.93 17.04 -17.35
C GLY A 561 -18.61 18.39 -17.44
#